data_dde227f1c23a03afbacca0ee4b85f7d5
#
_entry.id   dde227f1c23a03afbacca0ee4b85f7d5
#
_cell.length_a   1.000
_cell.length_b   1.000
_cell.length_c   1.000
_cell.angle_alpha   90.00
_cell.angle_beta   90.00
_cell.angle_gamma   90.00
#
_symmetry.space_group_name_H-M   'P 1'
#
loop_
_entity.id
_entity.type
_entity.pdbx_description
1 polymer ?
#
loop_
_entity_poly.entity_id
_entity_poly.type
_entity_poly.pdbx_seq_one_letter_code
_entity_poly.pdbx_strand_id
1 'polypeptide(L)'
;ACAITDTSNLFGAFEFSEKLFSSGVQPIIGMQVNVYDKYFDSKHFELVLLAKSEEGYKNLVVIANKINSNINLNVHKKINIDFLIKHRLGLIFLSGGYQNGYIGNPIFLGEKKISFDRAKNIKSFLGHDFYIELQRSNIKETNSAENELLSLSLELEIPIVATNDSYFKDKNHFEAFEMLSLIEKSKTISSKKQSSFTNENYFKTKYEMISLFEDLPEAIQNTSIIAQKCSFCLKPKELSLPKFVSSELNDEFTVLKQISESGLEKRLKENQIVQDLDKIQIYKNRLNKELDVISKMGFSGYFLIVSDFVKWSKDNNIPVGPGRGSGAGSIVAWCIQITELDPIKWGLLFERFLNPERVSMPDFDIDFCQDRRDEVINYIKNRYGHENVAQIITFGSLQARAAIRDVGRVLEMPYSQVDQIAKLIPATPANPVTLSKALETQEELLKSKQENEEVSKLIDLSLAIEGLNRHVSTHAAGIVIAEKKLNNIIPLYSEKEGEIPATQFNLKYIEKAGLVKFDILGLKTLTIISFAEKLIKKNNKNFNISKINLEDKRSEERR
;
A
#
# COMPACT_ATOMS: atom_id res chain seq x y z
N ALA A 1 0.78 21.00 -14.51
CA ALA A 1 0.16 20.15 -13.48
C ALA A 1 -0.31 18.84 -14.11
N CYS A 2 -0.43 17.80 -13.32
CA CYS A 2 -1.00 16.53 -13.72
C CYS A 2 -1.82 15.94 -12.56
N ALA A 3 -2.97 15.30 -12.85
CA ALA A 3 -3.82 14.68 -11.86
C ALA A 3 -3.71 13.15 -11.90
N ILE A 4 -3.83 12.52 -10.72
CA ILE A 4 -4.08 11.09 -10.56
C ILE A 4 -5.51 10.93 -10.02
N THR A 5 -6.30 10.06 -10.66
CA THR A 5 -7.72 9.87 -10.33
C THR A 5 -8.11 8.39 -10.41
N ASP A 6 -7.33 7.52 -9.76
CA ASP A 6 -7.62 6.09 -9.72
C ASP A 6 -9.01 5.80 -9.14
N THR A 7 -9.66 4.75 -9.63
CA THR A 7 -11.02 4.41 -9.22
C THR A 7 -11.08 3.82 -7.82
N SER A 8 -11.75 4.52 -6.91
CA SER A 8 -12.07 4.07 -5.54
C SER A 8 -10.86 3.77 -4.65
N ASN A 9 -9.70 4.32 -4.97
CA ASN A 9 -8.47 4.13 -4.19
C ASN A 9 -7.51 5.31 -4.32
N LEU A 10 -6.50 5.35 -3.43
CA LEU A 10 -5.42 6.34 -3.40
C LEU A 10 -4.04 5.65 -3.35
N PHE A 11 -3.91 4.42 -3.88
CA PHE A 11 -2.68 3.63 -3.83
C PHE A 11 -1.45 4.38 -4.35
N GLY A 12 -1.59 5.04 -5.50
CA GLY A 12 -0.52 5.77 -6.16
C GLY A 12 -0.31 7.20 -5.67
N ALA A 13 -1.19 7.74 -4.82
CA ALA A 13 -1.24 9.17 -4.53
C ALA A 13 0.06 9.73 -3.95
N PHE A 14 0.69 9.03 -3.00
CA PHE A 14 1.93 9.50 -2.37
C PHE A 14 3.13 9.43 -3.34
N GLU A 15 3.28 8.31 -4.04
CA GLU A 15 4.34 8.13 -5.03
C GLU A 15 4.25 9.13 -6.17
N PHE A 16 3.03 9.33 -6.67
CA PHE A 16 2.74 10.31 -7.72
C PHE A 16 3.10 11.73 -7.29
N SER A 17 2.66 12.12 -6.08
CA SER A 17 2.96 13.44 -5.53
C SER A 17 4.46 13.69 -5.40
N GLU A 18 5.20 12.72 -4.85
CA GLU A 18 6.65 12.83 -4.65
C GLU A 18 7.41 12.92 -5.98
N LYS A 19 7.09 12.03 -6.93
CA LYS A 19 7.77 11.98 -8.23
C LYS A 19 7.51 13.23 -9.07
N LEU A 20 6.27 13.70 -9.14
CA LEU A 20 5.96 14.91 -9.90
C LEU A 20 6.56 16.16 -9.27
N PHE A 21 6.45 16.30 -7.95
CA PHE A 21 7.03 17.44 -7.25
C PHE A 21 8.54 17.52 -7.46
N SER A 22 9.25 16.38 -7.38
CA SER A 22 10.71 16.33 -7.64
C SER A 22 11.07 16.62 -9.10
N SER A 23 10.13 16.42 -10.03
CA SER A 23 10.30 16.73 -11.45
C SER A 23 9.83 18.15 -11.85
N GLY A 24 9.47 18.99 -10.86
CA GLY A 24 8.97 20.35 -11.11
C GLY A 24 7.56 20.42 -11.71
N VAL A 25 6.79 19.33 -11.61
CA VAL A 25 5.40 19.27 -12.07
C VAL A 25 4.46 19.26 -10.87
N GLN A 26 3.45 20.11 -10.88
CA GLN A 26 2.45 20.16 -9.82
C GLN A 26 1.57 18.89 -9.83
N PRO A 27 1.55 18.09 -8.74
CA PRO A 27 0.64 16.96 -8.60
C PRO A 27 -0.74 17.44 -8.16
N ILE A 28 -1.79 16.84 -8.72
CA ILE A 28 -3.17 17.01 -8.25
C ILE A 28 -3.66 15.65 -7.80
N ILE A 29 -4.00 15.53 -6.52
CA ILE A 29 -4.51 14.28 -5.96
C ILE A 29 -6.02 14.26 -6.08
N GLY A 30 -6.53 13.22 -6.72
CA GLY A 30 -7.94 12.99 -6.91
C GLY A 30 -8.30 11.52 -6.82
N MET A 31 -9.57 11.23 -7.04
CA MET A 31 -10.11 9.88 -7.07
C MET A 31 -11.38 9.86 -7.92
N GLN A 32 -11.49 8.91 -8.83
CA GLN A 32 -12.76 8.57 -9.45
C GLN A 32 -13.59 7.71 -8.49
N VAL A 33 -14.86 8.01 -8.34
CA VAL A 33 -15.76 7.28 -7.44
C VAL A 33 -16.99 6.80 -8.17
N ASN A 34 -17.45 5.60 -7.83
CA ASN A 34 -18.72 5.07 -8.30
C ASN A 34 -19.82 5.52 -7.34
N VAL A 35 -20.78 6.32 -7.82
CA VAL A 35 -21.85 6.87 -7.01
C VAL A 35 -23.20 6.26 -7.36
N TYR A 36 -24.09 6.22 -6.39
CA TYR A 36 -25.51 5.89 -6.57
C TYR A 36 -26.38 6.92 -5.86
N ASP A 37 -27.61 7.02 -6.30
CA ASP A 37 -28.63 7.90 -5.73
C ASP A 37 -30.01 7.22 -5.70
N LYS A 38 -31.01 7.97 -5.27
CA LYS A 38 -32.40 7.51 -5.16
C LYS A 38 -33.07 7.17 -6.49
N TYR A 39 -32.52 7.64 -7.63
CA TYR A 39 -33.12 7.38 -8.94
C TYR A 39 -32.76 6.00 -9.51
N PHE A 40 -31.56 5.48 -9.14
CA PHE A 40 -31.02 4.22 -9.68
C PHE A 40 -30.24 3.45 -8.61
N ASP A 41 -30.92 2.71 -7.73
CA ASP A 41 -30.27 1.96 -6.64
C ASP A 41 -29.35 0.83 -7.12
N SER A 42 -29.68 0.21 -8.26
CA SER A 42 -28.91 -0.92 -8.80
C SER A 42 -27.72 -0.50 -9.67
N LYS A 43 -27.74 0.73 -10.23
CA LYS A 43 -26.68 1.25 -11.07
C LYS A 43 -25.72 2.12 -10.27
N HIS A 44 -24.52 2.29 -10.78
CA HIS A 44 -23.54 3.25 -10.30
C HIS A 44 -23.04 4.10 -11.46
N PHE A 45 -22.59 5.29 -11.14
CA PHE A 45 -22.14 6.29 -12.09
C PHE A 45 -20.82 6.89 -11.60
N GLU A 46 -20.00 7.35 -12.52
CA GLU A 46 -18.70 7.90 -12.22
C GLU A 46 -18.76 9.40 -11.91
N LEU A 47 -18.07 9.81 -10.86
CA LEU A 47 -17.69 11.19 -10.56
C LEU A 47 -16.21 11.27 -10.29
N VAL A 48 -15.58 12.36 -10.68
CA VAL A 48 -14.16 12.60 -10.37
C VAL A 48 -14.05 13.68 -9.30
N LEU A 49 -13.27 13.40 -8.26
CA LEU A 49 -13.02 14.28 -7.14
C LEU A 49 -11.56 14.72 -7.14
N LEU A 50 -11.28 16.02 -7.04
CA LEU A 50 -9.92 16.55 -6.98
C LEU A 50 -9.74 17.34 -5.68
N ALA A 51 -8.65 17.09 -4.95
CA ALA A 51 -8.33 17.82 -3.73
C ALA A 51 -7.69 19.17 -4.08
N LYS A 52 -8.33 20.27 -3.72
CA LYS A 52 -7.76 21.60 -3.86
C LYS A 52 -6.99 22.07 -2.62
N SER A 53 -7.21 21.41 -1.48
CA SER A 53 -6.60 21.77 -0.19
C SER A 53 -6.30 20.51 0.65
N GLU A 54 -5.58 20.68 1.76
CA GLU A 54 -5.36 19.59 2.72
C GLU A 54 -6.66 19.04 3.30
N GLU A 55 -7.67 19.90 3.54
CA GLU A 55 -8.99 19.46 3.96
C GLU A 55 -9.65 18.58 2.90
N GLY A 56 -9.56 18.97 1.63
CA GLY A 56 -10.05 18.16 0.51
C GLY A 56 -9.37 16.78 0.46
N TYR A 57 -8.06 16.72 0.67
CA TYR A 57 -7.36 15.44 0.75
C TYR A 57 -7.84 14.58 1.94
N LYS A 58 -8.03 15.17 3.12
CA LYS A 58 -8.62 14.47 4.28
C LYS A 58 -10.01 13.91 3.96
N ASN A 59 -10.83 14.68 3.24
CA ASN A 59 -12.13 14.23 2.77
C ASN A 59 -12.02 13.09 1.74
N LEU A 60 -11.04 13.13 0.81
CA LEU A 60 -10.76 11.98 -0.08
C LEU A 60 -10.40 10.72 0.71
N VAL A 61 -9.59 10.83 1.76
CA VAL A 61 -9.25 9.71 2.65
C VAL A 61 -10.49 9.13 3.32
N VAL A 62 -11.37 9.98 3.87
CA VAL A 62 -12.64 9.55 4.48
C VAL A 62 -13.54 8.85 3.47
N ILE A 63 -13.65 9.39 2.26
CA ILE A 63 -14.44 8.81 1.16
C ILE A 63 -13.86 7.45 0.75
N ALA A 64 -12.55 7.35 0.54
CA ALA A 64 -11.86 6.10 0.19
C ALA A 64 -12.07 5.04 1.28
N ASN A 65 -11.96 5.42 2.56
CA ASN A 65 -12.20 4.52 3.69
C ASN A 65 -13.65 4.05 3.75
N LYS A 66 -14.62 4.93 3.49
CA LYS A 66 -16.04 4.55 3.44
C LYS A 66 -16.34 3.57 2.31
N ILE A 67 -15.78 3.78 1.12
CA ILE A 67 -15.91 2.87 -0.02
C ILE A 67 -15.32 1.50 0.31
N ASN A 68 -14.14 1.47 0.93
CA ASN A 68 -13.42 0.24 1.23
C ASN A 68 -13.88 -0.46 2.53
N SER A 69 -14.70 0.17 3.38
CA SER A 69 -15.32 -0.47 4.55
C SER A 69 -16.64 -1.18 4.25
N ASN A 70 -17.30 -0.86 3.14
CA ASN A 70 -18.60 -1.44 2.74
C ASN A 70 -18.40 -2.66 1.83
N ILE A 71 -17.81 -3.73 2.36
CA ILE A 71 -17.55 -4.94 1.58
C ILE A 71 -18.69 -5.92 1.73
N ASN A 72 -19.76 -5.74 0.96
CA ASN A 72 -20.61 -6.83 0.57
C ASN A 72 -20.05 -7.44 -0.70
N LEU A 73 -19.61 -8.68 -0.67
CA LEU A 73 -18.88 -9.42 -1.72
C LEU A 73 -19.52 -9.41 -3.13
N ASN A 74 -20.76 -8.92 -3.26
CA ASN A 74 -21.52 -8.90 -4.52
C ASN A 74 -21.88 -7.48 -5.00
N VAL A 75 -21.44 -6.42 -4.34
CA VAL A 75 -21.80 -5.03 -4.71
C VAL A 75 -20.54 -4.30 -5.13
N HIS A 76 -20.56 -3.72 -6.34
CA HIS A 76 -19.51 -2.80 -6.78
C HIS A 76 -19.22 -1.77 -5.69
N LYS A 77 -17.92 -1.49 -5.44
CA LYS A 77 -17.49 -0.44 -4.51
C LYS A 77 -18.13 0.88 -4.92
N LYS A 78 -19.26 1.23 -4.30
CA LYS A 78 -20.06 2.42 -4.62
C LYS A 78 -20.39 3.21 -3.35
N ILE A 79 -20.64 4.51 -3.51
CA ILE A 79 -20.95 5.43 -2.42
C ILE A 79 -22.19 6.26 -2.74
N ASN A 80 -22.95 6.61 -1.72
CA ASN A 80 -24.12 7.48 -1.89
C ASN A 80 -23.69 8.93 -2.16
N ILE A 81 -24.36 9.61 -3.09
CA ILE A 81 -24.07 11.01 -3.43
C ILE A 81 -24.19 11.94 -2.24
N ASP A 82 -25.15 11.73 -1.33
CA ASP A 82 -25.34 12.56 -0.15
C ASP A 82 -24.14 12.50 0.80
N PHE A 83 -23.45 11.34 0.87
CA PHE A 83 -22.22 11.21 1.63
C PHE A 83 -21.09 12.06 1.03
N LEU A 84 -20.97 12.09 -0.31
CA LEU A 84 -19.99 12.94 -0.99
C LEU A 84 -20.27 14.42 -0.75
N ILE A 85 -21.53 14.83 -0.87
CA ILE A 85 -21.95 16.22 -0.60
C ILE A 85 -21.61 16.63 0.84
N LYS A 86 -21.78 15.73 1.81
CA LYS A 86 -21.41 15.98 3.21
C LYS A 86 -19.90 16.22 3.38
N HIS A 87 -19.06 15.54 2.59
CA HIS A 87 -17.60 15.62 2.67
C HIS A 87 -16.99 16.42 1.51
N ARG A 88 -17.71 17.40 0.97
CA ARG A 88 -17.30 18.17 -0.21
C ARG A 88 -16.25 19.25 0.03
N LEU A 89 -16.03 19.65 1.28
CA LEU A 89 -15.15 20.79 1.58
C LEU A 89 -13.72 20.52 1.08
N GLY A 90 -13.17 21.50 0.38
CA GLY A 90 -11.83 21.41 -0.20
C GLY A 90 -11.72 20.50 -1.43
N LEU A 91 -12.86 20.05 -2.01
CA LEU A 91 -12.91 19.23 -3.21
C LEU A 91 -13.49 20.00 -4.40
N ILE A 92 -13.00 19.67 -5.60
CA ILE A 92 -13.62 19.99 -6.89
C ILE A 92 -14.26 18.70 -7.40
N PHE A 93 -15.46 18.79 -7.96
CA PHE A 93 -16.16 17.68 -8.57
C PHE A 93 -16.23 17.87 -10.09
N LEU A 94 -15.87 16.80 -10.84
CA LEU A 94 -16.12 16.71 -12.28
C LEU A 94 -17.24 15.71 -12.52
N SER A 95 -18.10 15.99 -13.50
CA SER A 95 -19.36 15.25 -13.71
C SER A 95 -19.19 13.78 -14.13
N GLY A 96 -17.97 13.35 -14.44
CA GLY A 96 -17.68 12.07 -15.10
C GLY A 96 -17.95 12.14 -16.60
N GLY A 97 -17.43 11.15 -17.34
CA GLY A 97 -17.59 11.04 -18.76
C GLY A 97 -19.04 10.83 -19.21
N TYR A 98 -19.26 10.89 -20.51
CA TYR A 98 -20.61 10.82 -21.08
C TYR A 98 -21.33 9.48 -20.84
N GLN A 99 -20.65 8.35 -21.07
CA GLN A 99 -21.31 7.03 -21.00
C GLN A 99 -21.58 6.55 -19.58
N ASN A 100 -20.62 6.76 -18.67
CA ASN A 100 -20.67 6.23 -17.29
C ASN A 100 -20.83 7.34 -16.25
N GLY A 101 -20.67 8.61 -16.64
CA GLY A 101 -20.69 9.73 -15.70
C GLY A 101 -22.04 9.97 -15.05
N TYR A 102 -22.02 10.51 -13.84
CA TYR A 102 -23.20 10.76 -13.02
C TYR A 102 -24.20 11.72 -13.70
N ILE A 103 -23.69 12.67 -14.50
CA ILE A 103 -24.51 13.61 -15.27
C ILE A 103 -24.70 13.13 -16.71
N GLY A 104 -23.67 12.56 -17.35
CA GLY A 104 -23.73 12.17 -18.76
C GLY A 104 -24.59 10.94 -19.04
N ASN A 105 -24.54 9.93 -18.17
CA ASN A 105 -25.23 8.67 -18.43
C ASN A 105 -26.76 8.79 -18.54
N PRO A 106 -27.49 9.58 -17.72
CA PRO A 106 -28.92 9.77 -17.91
C PRO A 106 -29.25 10.46 -19.25
N ILE A 107 -28.40 11.37 -19.76
CA ILE A 107 -28.54 11.95 -21.10
C ILE A 107 -28.42 10.84 -22.15
N PHE A 108 -27.41 9.97 -22.03
CA PHE A 108 -27.22 8.82 -22.91
C PHE A 108 -28.44 7.88 -22.96
N LEU A 109 -29.15 7.76 -21.82
CA LEU A 109 -30.36 6.95 -21.71
C LEU A 109 -31.64 7.70 -22.11
N GLY A 110 -31.55 8.95 -22.52
CA GLY A 110 -32.70 9.80 -22.87
C GLY A 110 -33.40 10.48 -21.67
N GLU A 111 -32.85 10.32 -20.45
CA GLU A 111 -33.42 10.79 -19.20
C GLU A 111 -32.86 12.20 -18.80
N LYS A 112 -32.99 13.18 -19.72
CA LYS A 112 -32.40 14.53 -19.56
C LYS A 112 -32.81 15.22 -18.26
N LYS A 113 -34.06 15.03 -17.80
CA LYS A 113 -34.57 15.64 -16.56
C LYS A 113 -33.77 15.18 -15.34
N ILE A 114 -33.38 13.90 -15.30
CA ILE A 114 -32.59 13.36 -14.19
C ILE A 114 -31.21 14.02 -14.17
N SER A 115 -30.56 14.17 -15.33
CA SER A 115 -29.28 14.90 -15.45
C SER A 115 -29.39 16.32 -14.95
N PHE A 116 -30.45 17.02 -15.34
CA PHE A 116 -30.70 18.40 -14.89
C PHE A 116 -30.87 18.48 -13.37
N ASP A 117 -31.72 17.64 -12.79
CA ASP A 117 -31.96 17.61 -11.34
C ASP A 117 -30.68 17.28 -10.56
N ARG A 118 -29.88 16.34 -11.03
CA ARG A 118 -28.58 15.96 -10.46
C ARG A 118 -27.59 17.12 -10.52
N ALA A 119 -27.41 17.74 -11.67
CA ALA A 119 -26.49 18.86 -11.87
C ALA A 119 -26.87 20.07 -11.01
N LYS A 120 -28.16 20.41 -10.98
CA LYS A 120 -28.69 21.47 -10.14
C LYS A 120 -28.46 21.23 -8.65
N ASN A 121 -28.68 19.99 -8.21
CA ASN A 121 -28.45 19.60 -6.81
C ASN A 121 -26.96 19.76 -6.44
N ILE A 122 -26.03 19.18 -7.23
CA ILE A 122 -24.58 19.30 -6.95
C ILE A 122 -24.15 20.76 -6.98
N LYS A 123 -24.57 21.54 -8.00
CA LYS A 123 -24.23 22.97 -8.09
C LYS A 123 -24.68 23.76 -6.86
N SER A 124 -25.86 23.47 -6.31
CA SER A 124 -26.37 24.18 -5.13
C SER A 124 -25.45 24.07 -3.90
N PHE A 125 -24.64 23.01 -3.80
CA PHE A 125 -23.69 22.77 -2.70
C PHE A 125 -22.24 23.16 -3.02
N LEU A 126 -21.83 23.05 -4.29
CA LEU A 126 -20.43 23.22 -4.70
C LEU A 126 -20.17 24.57 -5.40
N GLY A 127 -21.19 25.20 -5.96
CA GLY A 127 -21.05 26.46 -6.70
C GLY A 127 -20.04 26.34 -7.85
N HIS A 128 -18.95 27.11 -7.78
CA HIS A 128 -17.88 27.15 -8.79
C HIS A 128 -16.84 26.02 -8.66
N ASP A 129 -17.02 25.07 -7.76
CA ASP A 129 -16.15 23.90 -7.61
C ASP A 129 -16.78 22.64 -8.25
N PHE A 130 -17.82 22.81 -9.05
CA PHE A 130 -18.41 21.77 -9.90
C PHE A 130 -18.23 22.10 -11.38
N TYR A 131 -17.78 21.12 -12.18
CA TYR A 131 -17.51 21.25 -13.60
C TYR A 131 -18.21 20.15 -14.40
N ILE A 132 -18.76 20.49 -15.55
CA ILE A 132 -19.21 19.51 -16.55
C ILE A 132 -18.01 19.06 -17.35
N GLU A 133 -17.74 17.77 -17.31
CA GLU A 133 -16.59 17.13 -17.95
C GLU A 133 -16.93 16.74 -19.40
N LEU A 134 -16.12 17.21 -20.35
CA LEU A 134 -16.24 16.88 -21.76
C LEU A 134 -15.07 15.99 -22.19
N GLN A 135 -15.40 14.84 -22.79
CA GLN A 135 -14.43 13.84 -23.27
C GLN A 135 -14.70 13.53 -24.74
N ARG A 136 -13.67 13.60 -25.58
CA ARG A 136 -13.74 13.34 -27.03
C ARG A 136 -12.87 12.15 -27.40
N SER A 137 -13.43 10.94 -27.28
CA SER A 137 -12.73 9.66 -27.54
C SER A 137 -13.06 9.04 -28.90
N ASN A 138 -13.44 9.84 -29.90
CA ASN A 138 -13.81 9.40 -31.27
C ASN A 138 -15.00 8.40 -31.35
N ILE A 139 -15.86 8.35 -30.39
CA ILE A 139 -17.10 7.57 -30.45
C ILE A 139 -18.15 8.43 -31.16
N LYS A 140 -18.71 7.95 -32.26
CA LYS A 140 -19.71 8.68 -33.10
C LYS A 140 -20.93 9.19 -32.30
N GLU A 141 -21.23 8.60 -31.17
CA GLU A 141 -22.36 8.92 -30.28
C GLU A 141 -22.10 10.11 -29.35
N THR A 142 -20.84 10.58 -29.25
CA THR A 142 -20.49 11.67 -28.33
C THR A 142 -21.00 13.03 -28.76
N ASN A 143 -21.14 13.31 -30.07
CA ASN A 143 -21.49 14.63 -30.56
C ASN A 143 -22.90 15.08 -30.14
N SER A 144 -23.92 14.22 -30.17
CA SER A 144 -25.27 14.59 -29.75
C SER A 144 -25.37 14.83 -28.25
N ALA A 145 -24.63 14.06 -27.47
CA ALA A 145 -24.59 14.17 -26.03
C ALA A 145 -23.77 15.35 -25.53
N GLU A 146 -22.69 15.68 -26.23
CA GLU A 146 -21.91 16.88 -25.93
C GLU A 146 -22.79 18.13 -26.04
N ASN A 147 -23.62 18.24 -27.10
CA ASN A 147 -24.55 19.37 -27.25
C ASN A 147 -25.54 19.48 -26.09
N GLU A 148 -26.04 18.36 -25.56
CA GLU A 148 -26.92 18.35 -24.39
C GLU A 148 -26.19 18.75 -23.11
N LEU A 149 -24.96 18.28 -22.91
CA LEU A 149 -24.11 18.70 -21.78
C LEU A 149 -23.77 20.19 -21.85
N LEU A 150 -23.50 20.74 -23.03
CA LEU A 150 -23.28 22.16 -23.26
C LEU A 150 -24.53 22.98 -22.96
N SER A 151 -25.72 22.53 -23.42
CA SER A 151 -26.98 23.17 -23.12
C SER A 151 -27.26 23.20 -21.61
N LEU A 152 -27.02 22.09 -20.91
CA LEU A 152 -27.16 21.97 -19.46
C LEU A 152 -26.16 22.87 -18.71
N SER A 153 -24.92 22.95 -19.21
CA SER A 153 -23.87 23.84 -18.68
C SER A 153 -24.30 25.31 -18.75
N LEU A 154 -24.83 25.73 -19.89
CA LEU A 154 -25.31 27.10 -20.11
C LEU A 154 -26.53 27.41 -19.23
N GLU A 155 -27.53 26.53 -19.22
CA GLU A 155 -28.78 26.76 -18.45
C GLU A 155 -28.54 26.85 -16.93
N LEU A 156 -27.63 26.02 -16.42
CA LEU A 156 -27.28 25.98 -14.99
C LEU A 156 -26.04 26.85 -14.66
N GLU A 157 -25.42 27.52 -15.64
CA GLU A 157 -24.17 28.29 -15.48
C GLU A 157 -23.06 27.46 -14.78
N ILE A 158 -22.86 26.21 -15.18
CA ILE A 158 -21.81 25.33 -14.67
C ILE A 158 -20.64 25.35 -15.65
N PRO A 159 -19.40 25.67 -15.23
CA PRO A 159 -18.26 25.68 -16.14
C PRO A 159 -17.98 24.30 -16.71
N ILE A 160 -17.53 24.25 -17.97
CA ILE A 160 -17.09 23.04 -18.67
C ILE A 160 -15.60 22.82 -18.49
N VAL A 161 -15.13 21.57 -18.55
CA VAL A 161 -13.70 21.23 -18.55
C VAL A 161 -13.40 20.10 -19.53
N ALA A 162 -12.33 20.28 -20.31
CA ALA A 162 -11.83 19.25 -21.23
C ALA A 162 -10.97 18.24 -20.48
N THR A 163 -11.30 16.95 -20.58
CA THR A 163 -10.50 15.85 -20.02
C THR A 163 -10.30 14.74 -21.05
N ASN A 164 -9.39 13.82 -20.76
CA ASN A 164 -9.25 12.57 -21.49
C ASN A 164 -9.17 11.43 -20.49
N ASP A 165 -9.96 10.41 -20.72
CA ASP A 165 -9.97 9.19 -19.90
C ASP A 165 -8.75 8.33 -20.29
N SER A 166 -7.62 8.56 -19.60
CA SER A 166 -6.30 8.05 -20.00
C SER A 166 -5.91 6.83 -19.19
N TYR A 167 -5.72 5.69 -19.86
CA TYR A 167 -5.34 4.41 -19.25
C TYR A 167 -3.93 3.94 -19.64
N PHE A 168 -3.34 4.47 -20.70
CA PHE A 168 -2.02 4.08 -21.19
C PHE A 168 -1.26 5.28 -21.77
N LYS A 169 0.06 5.11 -21.95
CA LYS A 169 0.99 6.19 -22.24
C LYS A 169 0.79 6.80 -23.64
N ASP A 170 0.72 5.98 -24.67
CA ASP A 170 0.58 6.39 -26.08
C ASP A 170 -0.21 5.34 -26.88
N LYS A 171 -0.58 5.65 -28.12
CA LYS A 171 -1.42 4.79 -28.97
C LYS A 171 -0.89 3.37 -29.17
N ASN A 172 0.43 3.18 -29.14
CA ASN A 172 1.06 1.88 -29.37
C ASN A 172 0.86 0.94 -28.16
N HIS A 173 0.53 1.46 -26.97
CA HIS A 173 0.26 0.66 -25.78
C HIS A 173 -1.18 0.16 -25.67
N PHE A 174 -2.05 0.48 -26.63
CA PHE A 174 -3.45 0.06 -26.60
C PHE A 174 -3.60 -1.47 -26.55
N GLU A 175 -2.88 -2.20 -27.40
CA GLU A 175 -2.94 -3.67 -27.41
C GLU A 175 -2.47 -4.29 -26.08
N ALA A 176 -1.40 -3.72 -25.48
CA ALA A 176 -0.92 -4.14 -24.16
C ALA A 176 -1.96 -3.86 -23.04
N PHE A 177 -2.66 -2.73 -23.11
CA PHE A 177 -3.75 -2.42 -22.18
C PHE A 177 -4.92 -3.40 -22.33
N GLU A 178 -5.29 -3.75 -23.57
CA GLU A 178 -6.31 -4.77 -23.81
C GLU A 178 -5.89 -6.14 -23.23
N MET A 179 -4.61 -6.52 -23.37
CA MET A 179 -4.06 -7.75 -22.75
C MET A 179 -4.22 -7.71 -21.24
N LEU A 180 -3.87 -6.60 -20.56
CA LEU A 180 -4.07 -6.44 -19.12
C LEU A 180 -5.54 -6.60 -18.72
N SER A 181 -6.47 -6.00 -19.46
CA SER A 181 -7.90 -6.11 -19.20
C SER A 181 -8.41 -7.56 -19.36
N LEU A 182 -7.87 -8.32 -20.32
CA LEU A 182 -8.22 -9.74 -20.48
C LEU A 182 -7.59 -10.61 -19.38
N ILE A 183 -6.35 -10.31 -18.96
CA ILE A 183 -5.69 -10.99 -17.84
C ILE A 183 -6.50 -10.80 -16.56
N GLU A 184 -6.91 -9.55 -16.25
CA GLU A 184 -7.73 -9.22 -15.07
C GLU A 184 -9.04 -10.00 -15.05
N LYS A 185 -9.75 -10.03 -16.19
CA LYS A 185 -11.02 -10.73 -16.34
C LYS A 185 -10.89 -12.25 -16.53
N SER A 186 -9.66 -12.78 -16.50
CA SER A 186 -9.36 -14.19 -16.78
C SER A 186 -9.93 -14.68 -18.12
N LYS A 187 -9.98 -13.83 -19.14
CA LYS A 187 -10.51 -14.09 -20.49
C LYS A 187 -9.39 -14.29 -21.51
N THR A 188 -9.77 -14.78 -22.67
CA THR A 188 -8.90 -14.97 -23.84
C THR A 188 -9.32 -14.06 -24.98
N ILE A 189 -8.46 -13.97 -26.00
CA ILE A 189 -8.69 -13.07 -27.16
C ILE A 189 -9.97 -13.47 -27.92
N SER A 190 -10.27 -14.76 -28.07
CA SER A 190 -11.49 -15.26 -28.75
C SER A 190 -12.77 -14.92 -27.96
N SER A 191 -12.67 -14.76 -26.64
CA SER A 191 -13.80 -14.41 -25.78
C SER A 191 -14.01 -12.89 -25.65
N LYS A 192 -13.20 -12.10 -26.38
CA LYS A 192 -13.24 -10.64 -26.35
C LYS A 192 -14.58 -10.12 -26.84
N LYS A 193 -15.35 -9.48 -25.95
CA LYS A 193 -16.46 -8.63 -26.34
C LYS A 193 -15.93 -7.27 -26.79
N GLN A 194 -16.72 -6.51 -27.54
CA GLN A 194 -16.35 -5.17 -27.99
C GLN A 194 -15.90 -4.34 -26.78
N SER A 195 -14.68 -3.81 -26.84
CA SER A 195 -14.11 -2.98 -25.80
C SER A 195 -14.85 -1.65 -25.74
N SER A 196 -15.10 -1.14 -24.54
CA SER A 196 -15.55 0.24 -24.34
C SER A 196 -14.40 1.25 -24.50
N PHE A 197 -13.16 0.77 -24.54
CA PHE A 197 -11.96 1.61 -24.73
C PHE A 197 -11.53 1.62 -26.19
N THR A 198 -10.97 2.73 -26.59
CA THR A 198 -10.41 2.96 -27.92
C THR A 198 -8.92 3.28 -27.81
N ASN A 199 -8.22 3.30 -28.94
CA ASN A 199 -6.83 3.74 -28.98
C ASN A 199 -6.66 5.25 -28.69
N GLU A 200 -7.75 5.99 -28.49
CA GLU A 200 -7.74 7.39 -28.08
C GLU A 200 -7.68 7.59 -26.55
N ASN A 201 -7.79 6.52 -25.76
CA ASN A 201 -7.66 6.56 -24.31
C ASN A 201 -6.20 6.58 -23.81
N TYR A 202 -5.29 7.21 -24.58
CA TYR A 202 -3.90 7.42 -24.17
C TYR A 202 -3.70 8.80 -23.52
N PHE A 203 -2.57 8.97 -22.86
CA PHE A 203 -2.19 10.23 -22.23
C PHE A 203 -1.79 11.25 -23.29
N LYS A 204 -2.75 12.06 -23.73
CA LYS A 204 -2.58 13.06 -24.78
C LYS A 204 -1.66 14.21 -24.33
N THR A 205 -0.88 14.72 -25.27
CA THR A 205 -0.08 15.92 -25.08
C THR A 205 -0.97 17.18 -24.98
N LYS A 206 -0.42 18.24 -24.42
CA LYS A 206 -1.10 19.55 -24.35
C LYS A 206 -1.58 20.02 -25.74
N TYR A 207 -0.77 19.84 -26.77
CA TYR A 207 -1.10 20.28 -28.13
C TYR A 207 -2.25 19.46 -28.73
N GLU A 208 -2.25 18.15 -28.50
CA GLU A 208 -3.34 17.28 -28.96
C GLU A 208 -4.66 17.64 -28.28
N MET A 209 -4.64 17.93 -26.96
CA MET A 209 -5.84 18.36 -26.25
C MET A 209 -6.35 19.73 -26.73
N ILE A 210 -5.46 20.71 -26.97
CA ILE A 210 -5.85 22.01 -27.48
C ILE A 210 -6.48 21.87 -28.89
N SER A 211 -5.87 21.07 -29.78
CA SER A 211 -6.42 20.83 -31.11
C SER A 211 -7.77 20.10 -31.06
N LEU A 212 -7.92 19.14 -30.13
CA LEU A 212 -9.16 18.39 -29.98
C LEU A 212 -10.36 19.24 -29.49
N PHE A 213 -10.10 20.34 -28.77
CA PHE A 213 -11.09 21.26 -28.23
C PHE A 213 -10.89 22.69 -28.78
N GLU A 214 -10.44 22.83 -30.01
CA GLU A 214 -10.20 24.15 -30.63
C GLU A 214 -11.47 25.01 -30.70
N ASP A 215 -12.62 24.36 -30.86
CA ASP A 215 -13.96 24.96 -30.86
C ASP A 215 -14.49 25.35 -29.48
N LEU A 216 -13.89 24.82 -28.40
CA LEU A 216 -14.28 25.04 -26.97
C LEU A 216 -13.07 25.48 -26.14
N PRO A 217 -12.45 26.64 -26.44
CA PRO A 217 -11.23 27.08 -25.73
C PRO A 217 -11.43 27.29 -24.23
N GLU A 218 -12.66 27.60 -23.78
CA GLU A 218 -13.00 27.75 -22.38
C GLU A 218 -12.82 26.44 -21.61
N ALA A 219 -13.17 25.29 -22.20
CA ALA A 219 -12.97 23.99 -21.58
C ALA A 219 -11.47 23.69 -21.30
N ILE A 220 -10.59 24.13 -22.18
CA ILE A 220 -9.13 24.05 -22.00
C ILE A 220 -8.63 25.05 -20.96
N GLN A 221 -9.11 26.30 -20.97
CA GLN A 221 -8.73 27.32 -19.97
C GLN A 221 -9.10 26.88 -18.56
N ASN A 222 -10.24 26.23 -18.37
CA ASN A 222 -10.70 25.72 -17.08
C ASN A 222 -9.77 24.62 -16.53
N THR A 223 -9.03 23.88 -17.34
CA THR A 223 -8.00 22.97 -16.84
C THR A 223 -6.90 23.71 -16.07
N SER A 224 -6.50 24.88 -16.56
CA SER A 224 -5.51 25.74 -15.90
C SER A 224 -6.08 26.38 -14.63
N ILE A 225 -7.34 26.78 -14.64
CA ILE A 225 -8.02 27.32 -13.43
C ILE A 225 -8.11 26.24 -12.34
N ILE A 226 -8.47 25.01 -12.71
CA ILE A 226 -8.49 23.88 -11.77
C ILE A 226 -7.09 23.62 -11.21
N ALA A 227 -6.07 23.63 -12.06
CA ALA A 227 -4.69 23.44 -11.60
C ALA A 227 -4.24 24.54 -10.62
N GLN A 228 -4.64 25.79 -10.84
CA GLN A 228 -4.36 26.89 -9.90
C GLN A 228 -5.12 26.75 -8.56
N LYS A 229 -6.35 26.25 -8.58
CA LYS A 229 -7.14 25.96 -7.38
C LYS A 229 -6.56 24.79 -6.57
N CYS A 230 -5.94 23.80 -7.22
CA CYS A 230 -5.42 22.57 -6.59
C CYS A 230 -3.97 22.76 -6.12
N SER A 231 -3.77 23.56 -5.08
CA SER A 231 -2.40 23.88 -4.57
C SER A 231 -1.84 22.88 -3.58
N PHE A 232 -2.62 21.87 -3.17
CA PHE A 232 -2.19 20.86 -2.19
C PHE A 232 -1.32 19.78 -2.86
N CYS A 233 -0.23 19.39 -2.20
CA CYS A 233 0.55 18.21 -2.53
C CYS A 233 0.89 17.42 -1.26
N LEU A 234 0.94 16.09 -1.39
CA LEU A 234 1.38 15.21 -0.30
C LEU A 234 2.88 15.40 -0.06
N LYS A 235 3.24 15.71 1.20
CA LYS A 235 4.61 15.84 1.66
C LYS A 235 4.86 14.86 2.80
N PRO A 236 6.12 14.44 3.02
CA PRO A 236 6.49 13.68 4.20
C PRO A 236 6.05 14.40 5.48
N LYS A 237 5.49 13.64 6.41
CA LYS A 237 5.10 14.09 7.75
C LYS A 237 6.11 13.61 8.77
N GLU A 238 6.20 14.30 9.90
CA GLU A 238 6.93 13.80 11.05
C GLU A 238 6.29 12.51 11.57
N LEU A 239 7.13 11.59 12.02
CA LEU A 239 6.70 10.30 12.54
C LEU A 239 5.95 10.50 13.86
N SER A 240 4.76 9.96 13.92
CA SER A 240 3.94 9.92 15.13
C SER A 240 4.03 8.53 15.75
N LEU A 241 4.77 8.44 16.85
CA LEU A 241 4.85 7.20 17.63
C LEU A 241 3.54 6.98 18.39
N PRO A 242 3.00 5.76 18.39
CA PRO A 242 1.89 5.45 19.26
C PRO A 242 2.33 5.50 20.73
N LYS A 243 1.46 5.99 21.60
CA LYS A 243 1.72 5.98 23.03
C LYS A 243 1.54 4.58 23.62
N PHE A 244 2.46 4.22 24.50
CA PHE A 244 2.31 3.01 25.29
C PHE A 244 1.18 3.18 26.31
N VAL A 245 0.16 2.35 26.24
CA VAL A 245 -0.98 2.42 27.17
C VAL A 245 -0.60 1.80 28.51
N SER A 246 -0.17 2.64 29.46
CA SER A 246 0.05 2.27 30.85
C SER A 246 -1.15 2.69 31.71
N SER A 247 -1.48 1.88 32.69
CA SER A 247 -2.47 2.21 33.72
C SER A 247 -1.92 3.20 34.77
N GLU A 248 -0.62 3.47 34.75
CA GLU A 248 0.06 4.35 35.68
C GLU A 248 0.39 5.70 35.02
N LEU A 249 0.33 6.78 35.80
CA LEU A 249 0.58 8.16 35.38
C LEU A 249 2.07 8.50 35.08
N ASN A 250 2.92 7.49 34.92
CA ASN A 250 4.35 7.69 34.70
C ASN A 250 4.69 7.96 33.23
N ASP A 251 5.68 8.83 33.03
CA ASP A 251 6.29 9.05 31.72
C ASP A 251 6.91 7.76 31.14
N GLU A 252 6.75 7.54 29.83
CA GLU A 252 7.23 6.33 29.13
C GLU A 252 8.72 6.04 29.38
N PHE A 253 9.54 7.08 29.46
CA PHE A 253 10.96 6.91 29.76
C PHE A 253 11.19 6.37 31.17
N THR A 254 10.47 6.88 32.15
CA THR A 254 10.55 6.41 33.54
C THR A 254 10.14 4.93 33.64
N VAL A 255 9.08 4.54 32.95
CA VAL A 255 8.62 3.15 32.87
C VAL A 255 9.69 2.25 32.21
N LEU A 256 10.22 2.68 31.07
CA LEU A 256 11.26 1.95 30.34
C LEU A 256 12.50 1.74 31.21
N LYS A 257 12.95 2.79 31.91
CA LYS A 257 14.11 2.74 32.80
C LYS A 257 13.92 1.74 33.93
N GLN A 258 12.79 1.80 34.64
CA GLN A 258 12.47 0.90 35.75
C GLN A 258 12.44 -0.57 35.30
N ILE A 259 11.75 -0.85 34.18
CA ILE A 259 11.65 -2.22 33.66
C ILE A 259 13.03 -2.72 33.20
N SER A 260 13.85 -1.84 32.61
CA SER A 260 15.18 -2.20 32.12
C SER A 260 16.16 -2.48 33.28
N GLU A 261 16.14 -1.67 34.34
CA GLU A 261 16.98 -1.87 35.53
C GLU A 261 16.63 -3.18 36.24
N SER A 262 15.34 -3.42 36.49
CA SER A 262 14.86 -4.67 37.06
C SER A 262 15.17 -5.88 36.16
N GLY A 263 15.03 -5.71 34.84
CA GLY A 263 15.38 -6.73 33.88
C GLY A 263 16.88 -7.04 33.84
N LEU A 264 17.75 -6.03 33.98
CA LEU A 264 19.19 -6.23 34.05
C LEU A 264 19.56 -7.09 35.27
N GLU A 265 19.01 -6.78 36.43
CA GLU A 265 19.25 -7.57 37.65
C GLU A 265 18.87 -9.05 37.48
N LYS A 266 17.72 -9.29 36.84
CA LYS A 266 17.26 -10.64 36.53
C LYS A 266 18.23 -11.37 35.59
N ARG A 267 18.63 -10.72 34.49
CA ARG A 267 19.54 -11.28 33.48
C ARG A 267 20.94 -11.56 34.05
N LEU A 268 21.46 -10.69 34.93
CA LEU A 268 22.74 -10.90 35.58
C LEU A 268 22.70 -12.14 36.53
N LYS A 269 21.58 -12.34 37.25
CA LYS A 269 21.36 -13.52 38.07
C LYS A 269 21.29 -14.80 37.22
N GLU A 270 20.52 -14.80 36.17
CA GLU A 270 20.35 -15.94 35.26
C GLU A 270 21.68 -16.35 34.60
N ASN A 271 22.55 -15.41 34.28
CA ASN A 271 23.86 -15.64 33.65
C ASN A 271 25.02 -15.80 34.65
N GLN A 272 24.74 -15.89 35.97
CA GLN A 272 25.73 -16.08 37.02
C GLN A 272 26.84 -15.01 37.09
N ILE A 273 26.54 -13.77 36.68
CA ILE A 273 27.48 -12.64 36.70
C ILE A 273 27.46 -11.87 38.04
N VAL A 274 26.69 -12.30 39.01
CA VAL A 274 26.36 -11.57 40.24
C VAL A 274 27.58 -11.32 41.15
N GLN A 275 28.69 -12.05 40.97
CA GLN A 275 29.87 -11.93 41.85
C GLN A 275 31.00 -11.06 41.21
N ASP A 276 30.89 -10.64 39.97
CA ASP A 276 31.90 -9.86 39.24
C ASP A 276 31.45 -8.40 39.17
N LEU A 277 31.90 -7.61 40.16
CA LEU A 277 31.53 -6.18 40.26
C LEU A 277 31.96 -5.34 39.03
N ASP A 278 33.10 -5.64 38.44
CA ASP A 278 33.61 -4.92 37.29
C ASP A 278 32.73 -5.17 36.06
N LYS A 279 32.36 -6.43 35.84
CA LYS A 279 31.40 -6.79 34.79
C LYS A 279 30.05 -6.13 35.01
N ILE A 280 29.50 -6.18 36.21
CA ILE A 280 28.23 -5.54 36.56
C ILE A 280 28.28 -4.04 36.17
N GLN A 281 29.38 -3.37 36.46
CA GLN A 281 29.53 -1.95 36.14
C GLN A 281 29.56 -1.70 34.61
N ILE A 282 30.17 -2.57 33.82
CA ILE A 282 30.16 -2.51 32.37
C ILE A 282 28.71 -2.58 31.85
N TYR A 283 27.91 -3.53 32.32
CA TYR A 283 26.51 -3.67 31.95
C TYR A 283 25.66 -2.45 32.31
N LYS A 284 25.82 -1.93 33.54
CA LYS A 284 25.13 -0.70 33.99
C LYS A 284 25.48 0.52 33.17
N ASN A 285 26.76 0.70 32.88
CA ASN A 285 27.22 1.85 32.05
C ASN A 285 26.63 1.76 30.64
N ARG A 286 26.63 0.57 30.03
CA ARG A 286 26.05 0.34 28.72
C ARG A 286 24.55 0.59 28.73
N LEU A 287 23.82 0.09 29.73
CA LEU A 287 22.38 0.30 29.88
C LEU A 287 22.03 1.79 29.97
N ASN A 288 22.72 2.54 30.83
CA ASN A 288 22.49 3.98 30.98
C ASN A 288 22.76 4.75 29.69
N LYS A 289 23.86 4.43 28.97
CA LYS A 289 24.16 5.03 27.68
C LYS A 289 23.05 4.78 26.66
N GLU A 290 22.55 3.57 26.56
CA GLU A 290 21.47 3.24 25.61
C GLU A 290 20.16 3.92 25.99
N LEU A 291 19.77 3.92 27.27
CA LEU A 291 18.57 4.60 27.76
C LEU A 291 18.60 6.10 27.44
N ASP A 292 19.76 6.77 27.61
CA ASP A 292 19.92 8.18 27.26
C ASP A 292 19.72 8.43 25.76
N VAL A 293 20.26 7.58 24.90
CA VAL A 293 20.08 7.69 23.45
C VAL A 293 18.62 7.45 23.06
N ILE A 294 17.99 6.39 23.56
CA ILE A 294 16.60 6.05 23.28
C ILE A 294 15.65 7.19 23.69
N SER A 295 15.90 7.77 24.87
CA SER A 295 15.11 8.89 25.38
C SER A 295 15.27 10.15 24.53
N LYS A 296 16.52 10.53 24.20
CA LYS A 296 16.80 11.69 23.36
C LYS A 296 16.19 11.60 21.95
N MET A 297 16.12 10.39 21.41
CA MET A 297 15.48 10.11 20.12
C MET A 297 13.96 9.91 20.22
N GLY A 298 13.36 9.90 21.43
CA GLY A 298 11.92 9.78 21.64
C GLY A 298 11.35 8.38 21.40
N PHE A 299 12.17 7.31 21.46
CA PHE A 299 11.74 5.94 21.13
C PHE A 299 11.33 5.08 22.33
N SER A 300 11.18 5.65 23.52
CA SER A 300 10.82 4.91 24.74
C SER A 300 9.50 4.12 24.56
N GLY A 301 8.47 4.75 24.01
CA GLY A 301 7.18 4.10 23.72
C GLY A 301 7.31 2.95 22.72
N TYR A 302 8.12 3.09 21.69
CA TYR A 302 8.37 2.03 20.72
C TYR A 302 8.95 0.76 21.36
N PHE A 303 9.97 0.90 22.22
CA PHE A 303 10.55 -0.22 22.95
C PHE A 303 9.53 -0.89 23.90
N LEU A 304 8.72 -0.09 24.59
CA LEU A 304 7.69 -0.60 25.49
C LEU A 304 6.61 -1.39 24.73
N ILE A 305 6.15 -0.90 23.59
CA ILE A 305 5.15 -1.56 22.74
C ILE A 305 5.69 -2.90 22.23
N VAL A 306 6.95 -2.92 21.74
CA VAL A 306 7.57 -4.17 21.26
C VAL A 306 7.73 -5.17 22.42
N SER A 307 8.20 -4.73 23.59
CA SER A 307 8.30 -5.57 24.78
C SER A 307 6.96 -6.14 25.22
N ASP A 308 5.88 -5.35 25.15
CA ASP A 308 4.53 -5.74 25.54
C ASP A 308 4.04 -6.96 24.75
N PHE A 309 4.03 -6.89 23.42
CA PHE A 309 3.53 -8.01 22.62
C PHE A 309 4.49 -9.22 22.59
N VAL A 310 5.80 -9.01 22.73
CA VAL A 310 6.77 -10.11 22.88
C VAL A 310 6.57 -10.84 24.19
N LYS A 311 6.44 -10.11 25.29
CA LYS A 311 6.17 -10.68 26.62
C LYS A 311 4.84 -11.41 26.66
N TRP A 312 3.77 -10.79 26.14
CA TRP A 312 2.46 -11.44 26.06
C TRP A 312 2.54 -12.76 25.27
N SER A 313 3.29 -12.78 24.18
CA SER A 313 3.48 -14.01 23.39
C SER A 313 4.16 -15.11 24.17
N LYS A 314 5.23 -14.77 24.91
CA LYS A 314 5.96 -15.72 25.76
C LYS A 314 5.07 -16.25 26.90
N ASP A 315 4.31 -15.38 27.56
CA ASP A 315 3.38 -15.73 28.65
C ASP A 315 2.25 -16.65 28.15
N ASN A 316 1.87 -16.55 26.87
CA ASN A 316 0.90 -17.43 26.21
C ASN A 316 1.54 -18.64 25.50
N ASN A 317 2.81 -18.95 25.78
CA ASN A 317 3.55 -20.07 25.17
C ASN A 317 3.56 -20.03 23.64
N ILE A 318 3.60 -18.83 23.03
CA ILE A 318 3.85 -18.65 21.61
C ILE A 318 5.36 -18.54 21.43
N PRO A 319 6.01 -19.44 20.64
CA PRO A 319 7.44 -19.36 20.41
C PRO A 319 7.85 -18.05 19.73
N VAL A 320 8.82 -17.37 20.34
CA VAL A 320 9.43 -16.14 19.85
C VAL A 320 10.90 -16.39 19.60
N GLY A 321 11.45 -15.88 18.50
CA GLY A 321 12.86 -15.99 18.17
C GLY A 321 13.76 -15.23 19.15
N PRO A 322 15.04 -15.59 19.25
CA PRO A 322 15.98 -15.00 20.21
C PRO A 322 16.38 -13.56 19.86
N GLY A 323 15.94 -13.05 18.72
CA GLY A 323 16.35 -11.79 18.14
C GLY A 323 17.37 -11.95 17.01
N ARG A 324 17.32 -11.05 16.07
CA ARG A 324 18.23 -10.98 14.90
C ARG A 324 18.42 -9.54 14.44
N GLY A 325 19.27 -9.35 13.43
CA GLY A 325 19.54 -8.02 12.90
C GLY A 325 20.25 -7.10 13.88
N SER A 326 20.11 -5.80 13.68
CA SER A 326 20.75 -4.76 14.50
C SER A 326 20.15 -4.63 15.90
N GLY A 327 18.86 -4.93 16.08
CA GLY A 327 18.16 -4.85 17.36
C GLY A 327 18.74 -5.76 18.44
N ALA A 328 19.38 -6.88 18.05
CA ALA A 328 20.10 -7.75 18.99
C ALA A 328 21.30 -7.06 19.67
N GLY A 329 21.77 -5.92 19.15
CA GLY A 329 22.85 -5.12 19.75
C GLY A 329 22.45 -4.24 20.93
N SER A 330 21.15 -4.18 21.27
CA SER A 330 20.64 -3.36 22.39
C SER A 330 20.57 -4.14 23.71
N ILE A 331 21.24 -3.62 24.74
CA ILE A 331 21.13 -4.15 26.11
C ILE A 331 19.74 -3.83 26.69
N VAL A 332 19.15 -2.69 26.36
CA VAL A 332 17.79 -2.35 26.77
C VAL A 332 16.83 -3.40 26.24
N ALA A 333 16.90 -3.76 24.95
CA ALA A 333 16.06 -4.80 24.36
C ALA A 333 16.22 -6.17 25.03
N TRP A 334 17.46 -6.52 25.41
CA TRP A 334 17.75 -7.75 26.14
C TRP A 334 17.16 -7.73 27.57
N CYS A 335 17.29 -6.61 28.28
CA CYS A 335 16.74 -6.45 29.64
C CYS A 335 15.21 -6.54 29.65
N ILE A 336 14.53 -5.92 28.70
CA ILE A 336 13.06 -5.93 28.61
C ILE A 336 12.49 -7.11 27.80
N GLN A 337 13.31 -8.14 27.56
CA GLN A 337 12.94 -9.42 26.96
C GLN A 337 12.50 -9.36 25.48
N ILE A 338 12.82 -8.31 24.75
CA ILE A 338 12.64 -8.28 23.29
C ILE A 338 13.60 -9.30 22.64
N THR A 339 14.86 -9.33 23.09
CA THR A 339 15.87 -10.27 22.60
C THR A 339 16.38 -11.18 23.71
N GLU A 340 16.94 -12.35 23.32
CA GLU A 340 17.54 -13.31 24.26
C GLU A 340 19.08 -13.36 24.13
N LEU A 341 19.67 -12.56 23.24
CA LEU A 341 21.10 -12.50 23.01
C LEU A 341 21.73 -11.41 23.89
N ASP A 342 22.74 -11.78 24.69
CA ASP A 342 23.52 -10.82 25.47
C ASP A 342 24.47 -10.05 24.55
N PRO A 343 24.21 -8.73 24.32
CA PRO A 343 24.99 -7.95 23.36
C PRO A 343 26.43 -7.72 23.79
N ILE A 344 26.73 -7.74 25.09
CA ILE A 344 28.09 -7.56 25.60
C ILE A 344 28.88 -8.84 25.43
N LYS A 345 28.33 -9.99 25.81
CA LYS A 345 28.96 -11.31 25.60
C LYS A 345 29.34 -11.54 24.13
N TRP A 346 28.46 -11.15 23.20
CA TRP A 346 28.65 -11.38 21.77
C TRP A 346 29.32 -10.19 21.04
N GLY A 347 29.74 -9.14 21.77
CA GLY A 347 30.41 -7.99 21.18
C GLY A 347 29.56 -7.20 20.18
N LEU A 348 28.23 -7.18 20.37
CA LEU A 348 27.31 -6.51 19.45
C LEU A 348 27.27 -4.98 19.73
N LEU A 349 27.19 -4.21 18.66
CA LEU A 349 27.23 -2.74 18.71
C LEU A 349 25.82 -2.14 18.65
N PHE A 350 25.47 -1.32 19.65
CA PHE A 350 24.20 -0.58 19.69
C PHE A 350 24.10 0.50 18.61
N GLU A 351 25.21 1.10 18.28
CA GLU A 351 25.30 2.19 17.29
C GLU A 351 24.93 1.75 15.86
N ARG A 352 24.89 0.42 15.61
CA ARG A 352 24.35 -0.15 14.37
C ARG A 352 22.82 -0.20 14.36
N PHE A 353 22.21 -0.18 15.52
CA PHE A 353 20.75 -0.21 15.70
C PHE A 353 20.17 1.19 15.82
N LEU A 354 20.74 2.01 16.73
CA LEU A 354 20.36 3.40 16.92
C LEU A 354 21.60 4.28 16.93
N ASN A 355 21.60 5.30 16.07
CA ASN A 355 22.65 6.31 16.02
C ASN A 355 22.00 7.69 15.93
N PRO A 356 22.23 8.59 16.93
CA PRO A 356 21.71 9.97 16.91
C PRO A 356 22.15 10.80 15.70
N GLU A 357 23.32 10.50 15.12
CA GLU A 357 23.82 11.17 13.91
C GLU A 357 23.09 10.73 12.65
N ARG A 358 22.46 9.56 12.68
CA ARG A 358 21.70 9.00 11.58
C ARG A 358 20.25 8.85 12.01
N VAL A 359 19.43 9.87 11.72
CA VAL A 359 17.99 9.87 12.05
C VAL A 359 17.30 8.77 11.23
N SER A 360 17.36 7.54 11.74
CA SER A 360 16.61 6.39 11.21
C SER A 360 15.79 5.75 12.32
N MET A 361 14.60 5.29 11.97
CA MET A 361 13.74 4.55 12.91
C MET A 361 14.42 3.26 13.35
N PRO A 362 14.28 2.88 14.64
CA PRO A 362 14.63 1.54 15.08
C PRO A 362 13.71 0.51 14.41
N ASP A 363 14.29 -0.60 13.99
CA ASP A 363 13.57 -1.68 13.33
C ASP A 363 13.87 -3.00 14.06
N PHE A 364 12.89 -3.48 14.85
CA PHE A 364 12.97 -4.78 15.47
C PHE A 364 12.32 -5.84 14.57
N ASP A 365 13.14 -6.70 14.02
CA ASP A 365 12.69 -7.92 13.34
C ASP A 365 12.36 -9.01 14.37
N ILE A 366 11.09 -9.21 14.69
CA ILE A 366 10.66 -10.22 15.67
C ILE A 366 10.05 -11.41 14.95
N ASP A 367 10.68 -12.56 15.13
CA ASP A 367 10.23 -13.83 14.59
C ASP A 367 9.28 -14.53 15.58
N PHE A 368 8.06 -14.85 15.12
CA PHE A 368 7.06 -15.63 15.85
C PHE A 368 6.81 -16.99 15.20
N CYS A 369 6.30 -17.94 15.95
CA CYS A 369 5.75 -19.17 15.39
C CYS A 369 4.72 -18.84 14.30
N GLN A 370 4.94 -19.36 13.10
CA GLN A 370 4.09 -19.05 11.93
C GLN A 370 2.62 -19.36 12.19
N ASP A 371 2.32 -20.51 12.82
CA ASP A 371 0.95 -21.00 13.00
C ASP A 371 0.15 -20.17 14.02
N ARG A 372 0.86 -19.45 14.93
CA ARG A 372 0.24 -18.67 16.01
C ARG A 372 0.49 -17.17 15.92
N ARG A 373 1.09 -16.71 14.84
CA ARG A 373 1.37 -15.29 14.57
C ARG A 373 0.11 -14.42 14.61
N ASP A 374 -0.99 -14.92 14.07
CA ASP A 374 -2.25 -14.17 14.00
C ASP A 374 -2.86 -13.94 15.39
N GLU A 375 -2.57 -14.78 16.39
CA GLU A 375 -2.95 -14.54 17.79
C GLU A 375 -2.24 -13.29 18.33
N VAL A 376 -0.96 -13.11 18.00
CA VAL A 376 -0.18 -11.91 18.40
C VAL A 376 -0.76 -10.64 17.78
N ILE A 377 -1.10 -10.69 16.50
CA ILE A 377 -1.72 -9.56 15.80
C ILE A 377 -3.09 -9.21 16.41
N ASN A 378 -3.88 -10.22 16.75
CA ASN A 378 -5.17 -10.02 17.42
C ASN A 378 -4.99 -9.43 18.84
N TYR A 379 -3.97 -9.85 19.59
CA TYR A 379 -3.63 -9.23 20.87
C TYR A 379 -3.33 -7.73 20.70
N ILE A 380 -2.49 -7.38 19.71
CA ILE A 380 -2.13 -5.99 19.42
C ILE A 380 -3.39 -5.16 19.08
N LYS A 381 -4.28 -5.69 18.25
CA LYS A 381 -5.56 -5.03 17.94
C LYS A 381 -6.41 -4.78 19.17
N ASN A 382 -6.53 -5.78 20.04
CA ASN A 382 -7.32 -5.65 21.27
C ASN A 382 -6.68 -4.67 22.25
N ARG A 383 -5.35 -4.63 22.32
CA ARG A 383 -4.59 -3.79 23.25
C ARG A 383 -4.53 -2.33 22.82
N TYR A 384 -4.25 -2.07 21.53
CA TYR A 384 -4.02 -0.72 21.00
C TYR A 384 -5.23 -0.14 20.25
N GLY A 385 -6.26 -0.92 20.03
CA GLY A 385 -7.52 -0.52 19.39
C GLY A 385 -7.67 -1.05 17.96
N HIS A 386 -8.85 -1.57 17.67
CA HIS A 386 -9.18 -2.16 16.37
C HIS A 386 -9.08 -1.17 15.20
N GLU A 387 -9.37 0.12 15.45
CA GLU A 387 -9.30 1.18 14.44
C GLU A 387 -7.90 1.82 14.33
N ASN A 388 -6.97 1.42 15.21
CA ASN A 388 -5.63 2.00 15.32
C ASN A 388 -4.55 1.08 14.74
N VAL A 389 -4.92 -0.14 14.33
CA VAL A 389 -3.99 -1.16 13.82
C VAL A 389 -4.40 -1.60 12.42
N ALA A 390 -3.44 -1.61 11.50
CA ALA A 390 -3.63 -2.11 10.14
C ALA A 390 -2.39 -2.87 9.66
N GLN A 391 -2.58 -3.77 8.69
CA GLN A 391 -1.48 -4.40 7.96
C GLN A 391 -0.94 -3.42 6.92
N ILE A 392 0.31 -3.63 6.48
CA ILE A 392 0.88 -2.85 5.38
C ILE A 392 0.58 -3.56 4.06
N ILE A 393 0.16 -2.80 3.06
CA ILE A 393 -0.12 -3.31 1.71
C ILE A 393 1.17 -3.62 0.96
N THR A 394 1.13 -4.62 0.10
CA THR A 394 2.14 -4.87 -0.93
C THR A 394 1.48 -5.02 -2.30
N PHE A 395 2.21 -4.64 -3.34
CA PHE A 395 1.75 -4.77 -4.72
C PHE A 395 2.59 -5.82 -5.41
N GLY A 396 1.94 -6.90 -5.86
CA GLY A 396 2.56 -7.90 -6.71
C GLY A 396 2.70 -7.38 -8.13
N SER A 397 3.92 -7.34 -8.67
CA SER A 397 4.17 -6.95 -10.05
C SER A 397 4.25 -8.15 -10.99
N LEU A 398 3.92 -7.92 -12.27
CA LEU A 398 4.13 -8.88 -13.33
C LEU A 398 5.64 -9.02 -13.60
N GLN A 399 6.22 -10.11 -13.14
CA GLN A 399 7.61 -10.44 -13.47
C GLN A 399 7.69 -11.13 -14.84
N ALA A 400 8.86 -11.11 -15.49
CA ALA A 400 9.09 -11.61 -16.84
C ALA A 400 8.44 -12.97 -17.14
N ARG A 401 8.68 -14.00 -16.31
CA ARG A 401 8.07 -15.33 -16.50
C ARG A 401 6.56 -15.33 -16.35
N ALA A 402 6.03 -14.51 -15.44
CA ALA A 402 4.60 -14.41 -15.22
C ALA A 402 3.93 -13.67 -16.38
N ALA A 403 4.53 -12.60 -16.87
CA ALA A 403 4.04 -11.86 -18.03
C ALA A 403 3.94 -12.76 -19.27
N ILE A 404 4.99 -13.52 -19.59
CA ILE A 404 4.98 -14.50 -20.70
C ILE A 404 3.83 -15.51 -20.55
N ARG A 405 3.62 -16.10 -19.37
CA ARG A 405 2.55 -17.09 -19.16
C ARG A 405 1.16 -16.48 -19.24
N ASP A 406 0.96 -15.30 -18.68
CA ASP A 406 -0.34 -14.63 -18.71
C ASP A 406 -0.70 -14.16 -20.12
N VAL A 407 0.23 -13.54 -20.85
CA VAL A 407 0.01 -13.13 -22.25
C VAL A 407 -0.20 -14.35 -23.14
N GLY A 408 0.62 -15.40 -23.01
CA GLY A 408 0.47 -16.63 -23.77
C GLY A 408 -0.89 -17.31 -23.57
N ARG A 409 -1.42 -17.31 -22.33
CA ARG A 409 -2.77 -17.78 -22.03
C ARG A 409 -3.84 -16.93 -22.73
N VAL A 410 -3.71 -15.60 -22.71
CA VAL A 410 -4.66 -14.69 -23.38
C VAL A 410 -4.63 -14.85 -24.88
N LEU A 411 -3.45 -15.07 -25.48
CA LEU A 411 -3.26 -15.34 -26.90
C LEU A 411 -3.66 -16.75 -27.33
N GLU A 412 -4.10 -17.59 -26.38
CA GLU A 412 -4.50 -18.99 -26.61
C GLU A 412 -3.36 -19.88 -27.17
N MET A 413 -2.12 -19.52 -26.90
CA MET A 413 -0.96 -20.31 -27.28
C MET A 413 -0.87 -21.62 -26.47
N PRO A 414 -0.36 -22.72 -27.07
CA PRO A 414 -0.16 -23.97 -26.35
C PRO A 414 0.69 -23.79 -25.09
N TYR A 415 0.19 -24.30 -23.95
CA TYR A 415 0.87 -24.13 -22.65
C TYR A 415 2.32 -24.65 -22.67
N SER A 416 2.57 -25.78 -23.34
CA SER A 416 3.93 -26.34 -23.47
C SER A 416 4.90 -25.39 -24.15
N GLN A 417 4.48 -24.73 -25.22
CA GLN A 417 5.28 -23.74 -25.94
C GLN A 417 5.57 -22.52 -25.07
N VAL A 418 4.54 -21.96 -24.44
CA VAL A 418 4.68 -20.80 -23.56
C VAL A 418 5.58 -21.10 -22.35
N ASP A 419 5.46 -22.31 -21.77
CA ASP A 419 6.29 -22.71 -20.62
C ASP A 419 7.75 -22.95 -21.01
N GLN A 420 8.02 -23.48 -22.22
CA GLN A 420 9.38 -23.57 -22.77
C GLN A 420 10.02 -22.18 -22.89
N ILE A 421 9.33 -21.22 -23.49
CA ILE A 421 9.81 -19.83 -23.62
C ILE A 421 10.04 -19.21 -22.23
N ALA A 422 9.10 -19.37 -21.32
CA ALA A 422 9.22 -18.84 -19.96
C ALA A 422 10.43 -19.43 -19.21
N LYS A 423 10.79 -20.69 -19.45
CA LYS A 423 11.95 -21.36 -18.81
C LYS A 423 13.29 -20.83 -19.32
N LEU A 424 13.38 -20.30 -20.53
CA LEU A 424 14.58 -19.64 -21.06
C LEU A 424 14.97 -18.39 -20.26
N ILE A 425 14.02 -17.75 -19.56
CA ILE A 425 14.30 -16.59 -18.72
C ILE A 425 14.92 -17.06 -17.41
N PRO A 426 16.13 -16.59 -17.00
CA PRO A 426 16.73 -16.95 -15.73
C PRO A 426 15.86 -16.51 -14.55
N ALA A 427 15.66 -17.39 -13.56
CA ALA A 427 14.91 -17.05 -12.34
C ALA A 427 15.77 -17.32 -11.11
N THR A 428 16.45 -16.31 -10.64
CA THR A 428 17.09 -16.30 -9.34
C THR A 428 16.21 -15.51 -8.38
N PRO A 429 15.69 -16.11 -7.30
CA PRO A 429 14.81 -15.42 -6.35
C PRO A 429 15.42 -14.14 -5.77
N ALA A 430 16.74 -14.13 -5.56
CA ALA A 430 17.45 -12.97 -5.01
C ALA A 430 17.70 -11.84 -6.02
N ASN A 431 17.63 -12.11 -7.34
CA ASN A 431 17.88 -11.12 -8.38
C ASN A 431 17.05 -11.45 -9.64
N PRO A 432 15.78 -11.05 -9.68
CA PRO A 432 14.92 -11.32 -10.83
C PRO A 432 15.44 -10.60 -12.07
N VAL A 433 15.59 -11.34 -13.16
CA VAL A 433 16.04 -10.83 -14.46
C VAL A 433 14.84 -10.28 -15.21
N THR A 434 14.93 -9.05 -15.72
CA THR A 434 13.90 -8.46 -16.59
C THR A 434 13.89 -9.15 -17.96
N LEU A 435 12.76 -9.11 -18.64
CA LEU A 435 12.62 -9.71 -19.97
C LEU A 435 13.56 -9.06 -20.99
N SER A 436 13.74 -7.74 -20.92
CA SER A 436 14.73 -7.03 -21.74
C SER A 436 16.15 -7.59 -21.55
N LYS A 437 16.58 -7.74 -20.30
CA LYS A 437 17.90 -8.29 -19.99
C LYS A 437 18.02 -9.77 -20.37
N ALA A 438 16.92 -10.52 -20.26
CA ALA A 438 16.90 -11.92 -20.70
C ALA A 438 17.09 -12.02 -22.22
N LEU A 439 16.49 -11.14 -23.01
CA LEU A 439 16.69 -11.07 -24.48
C LEU A 439 18.14 -10.74 -24.87
N GLU A 440 18.82 -9.91 -24.07
CA GLU A 440 20.23 -9.58 -24.31
C GLU A 440 21.19 -10.73 -23.96
N THR A 441 20.84 -11.57 -22.97
CA THR A 441 21.75 -12.58 -22.40
C THR A 441 21.45 -14.02 -22.83
N GLN A 442 20.25 -14.29 -23.37
CA GLN A 442 19.80 -15.63 -23.77
C GLN A 442 19.61 -15.71 -25.29
N GLU A 443 20.60 -16.24 -26.00
CA GLU A 443 20.56 -16.35 -27.47
C GLU A 443 19.36 -17.16 -27.97
N GLU A 444 18.97 -18.22 -27.27
CA GLU A 444 17.83 -19.07 -27.59
C GLU A 444 16.49 -18.29 -27.56
N LEU A 445 16.33 -17.39 -26.55
CA LEU A 445 15.14 -16.56 -26.43
C LEU A 445 15.07 -15.53 -27.58
N LEU A 446 16.21 -14.91 -27.91
CA LEU A 446 16.31 -13.95 -29.01
C LEU A 446 16.04 -14.64 -30.36
N LYS A 447 16.61 -15.82 -30.58
CA LYS A 447 16.39 -16.62 -31.79
C LYS A 447 14.93 -17.03 -31.93
N SER A 448 14.30 -17.51 -30.85
CA SER A 448 12.86 -17.86 -30.85
C SER A 448 11.98 -16.67 -31.22
N LYS A 449 12.32 -15.45 -30.75
CA LYS A 449 11.65 -14.22 -31.13
C LYS A 449 11.78 -13.89 -32.61
N GLN A 450 12.97 -14.13 -33.21
CA GLN A 450 13.25 -13.80 -34.61
C GLN A 450 12.64 -14.80 -35.60
N GLU A 451 12.56 -16.07 -35.22
CA GLU A 451 12.11 -17.16 -36.09
C GLU A 451 10.59 -17.38 -36.11
N ASN A 452 9.88 -16.90 -35.10
CA ASN A 452 8.44 -17.13 -34.95
C ASN A 452 7.68 -15.84 -34.62
N GLU A 453 6.77 -15.45 -35.50
CA GLU A 453 5.98 -14.21 -35.38
C GLU A 453 5.05 -14.23 -34.16
N GLU A 454 4.44 -15.39 -33.81
CA GLU A 454 3.60 -15.52 -32.63
C GLU A 454 4.42 -15.35 -31.34
N VAL A 455 5.64 -15.89 -31.31
CA VAL A 455 6.57 -15.72 -30.18
C VAL A 455 7.07 -14.28 -30.10
N SER A 456 7.32 -13.63 -31.23
CA SER A 456 7.66 -12.20 -31.27
C SER A 456 6.55 -11.38 -30.63
N LYS A 457 5.31 -11.58 -31.07
CA LYS A 457 4.15 -10.88 -30.50
C LYS A 457 3.96 -11.15 -29.00
N LEU A 458 4.12 -12.41 -28.55
CA LEU A 458 4.10 -12.78 -27.15
C LEU A 458 5.12 -12.00 -26.33
N ILE A 459 6.36 -11.93 -26.81
CA ILE A 459 7.46 -11.25 -26.13
C ILE A 459 7.23 -9.73 -26.09
N ASP A 460 6.81 -9.11 -27.21
CA ASP A 460 6.60 -7.67 -27.29
C ASP A 460 5.47 -7.19 -26.37
N LEU A 461 4.36 -7.90 -26.33
CA LEU A 461 3.26 -7.62 -25.40
C LEU A 461 3.70 -7.85 -23.94
N SER A 462 4.49 -8.90 -23.68
CA SER A 462 5.01 -9.17 -22.34
C SER A 462 5.98 -8.09 -21.86
N LEU A 463 6.83 -7.56 -22.74
CA LEU A 463 7.71 -6.42 -22.44
C LEU A 463 6.91 -5.15 -22.07
N ALA A 464 5.78 -4.92 -22.74
CA ALA A 464 4.96 -3.75 -22.49
C ALA A 464 4.22 -3.79 -21.14
N ILE A 465 3.96 -5.00 -20.60
CA ILE A 465 3.23 -5.16 -19.33
C ILE A 465 4.12 -5.59 -18.15
N GLU A 466 5.39 -5.97 -18.41
CA GLU A 466 6.33 -6.35 -17.36
C GLU A 466 6.51 -5.19 -16.36
N GLY A 467 6.56 -5.52 -15.07
CA GLY A 467 6.74 -4.54 -13.99
C GLY A 467 5.47 -3.82 -13.55
N LEU A 468 4.37 -3.91 -14.31
CA LEU A 468 3.09 -3.34 -13.90
C LEU A 468 2.50 -4.11 -12.71
N ASN A 469 1.79 -3.40 -11.84
CA ASN A 469 1.10 -4.02 -10.71
C ASN A 469 -0.03 -4.94 -11.19
N ARG A 470 -0.07 -6.16 -10.63
CA ARG A 470 -1.06 -7.18 -11.00
C ARG A 470 -2.16 -7.34 -9.96
N HIS A 471 -1.78 -7.46 -8.70
CA HIS A 471 -2.71 -7.69 -7.60
C HIS A 471 -2.20 -7.04 -6.32
N VAL A 472 -3.13 -6.79 -5.42
CA VAL A 472 -2.89 -6.32 -4.07
C VAL A 472 -2.68 -7.53 -3.16
N SER A 473 -1.78 -7.42 -2.22
CA SER A 473 -1.55 -8.39 -1.15
C SER A 473 -1.22 -7.64 0.14
N THR A 474 -1.21 -8.33 1.26
CA THR A 474 -0.72 -7.78 2.52
C THR A 474 0.73 -8.16 2.75
N HIS A 475 1.49 -7.25 3.35
CA HIS A 475 2.88 -7.54 3.73
C HIS A 475 2.91 -8.68 4.75
N ALA A 476 3.80 -9.65 4.51
CA ALA A 476 3.85 -10.86 5.33
C ALA A 476 4.14 -10.61 6.81
N ALA A 477 4.71 -9.45 7.18
CA ALA A 477 5.17 -9.16 8.53
C ALA A 477 4.71 -7.80 9.07
N GLY A 478 4.63 -6.78 8.22
CA GLY A 478 4.49 -5.39 8.65
C GLY A 478 3.08 -5.03 9.08
N ILE A 479 2.96 -4.46 10.27
CA ILE A 479 1.76 -3.77 10.74
C ILE A 479 2.09 -2.33 11.13
N VAL A 480 1.08 -1.49 11.17
CA VAL A 480 1.15 -0.13 11.72
C VAL A 480 0.28 -0.04 12.96
N ILE A 481 0.76 0.68 13.96
CA ILE A 481 0.02 1.02 15.18
C ILE A 481 0.01 2.55 15.25
N ALA A 482 -1.15 3.16 15.40
CA ALA A 482 -1.29 4.61 15.50
C ALA A 482 -1.95 5.02 16.81
N GLU A 483 -1.64 6.23 17.30
CA GLU A 483 -2.29 6.80 18.47
C GLU A 483 -3.76 7.17 18.18
N LYS A 484 -4.02 7.65 16.96
CA LYS A 484 -5.36 8.05 16.49
C LYS A 484 -5.90 7.01 15.52
N LYS A 485 -7.21 7.01 15.32
CA LYS A 485 -7.86 6.14 14.34
C LYS A 485 -7.23 6.31 12.96
N LEU A 486 -6.77 5.20 12.39
CA LEU A 486 -6.08 5.18 11.10
C LEU A 486 -6.93 5.72 9.95
N ASN A 487 -8.24 5.52 10.00
CA ASN A 487 -9.17 6.03 8.98
C ASN A 487 -9.20 7.56 8.85
N ASN A 488 -8.70 8.30 9.86
CA ASN A 488 -8.55 9.76 9.83
C ASN A 488 -7.16 10.21 9.35
N ILE A 489 -6.21 9.28 9.19
CA ILE A 489 -4.80 9.58 8.91
C ILE A 489 -4.44 9.18 7.49
N ILE A 490 -4.83 7.96 7.08
CA ILE A 490 -4.45 7.35 5.80
C ILE A 490 -5.64 6.60 5.17
N PRO A 491 -5.61 6.42 3.84
CA PRO A 491 -6.57 5.54 3.18
C PRO A 491 -6.27 4.08 3.52
N LEU A 492 -7.34 3.33 3.84
CA LEU A 492 -7.32 1.91 4.16
C LEU A 492 -7.98 1.09 3.06
N TYR A 493 -7.60 -0.17 2.97
CA TYR A 493 -8.13 -1.16 2.04
C TYR A 493 -8.51 -2.43 2.81
N SER A 494 -9.64 -3.01 2.49
CA SER A 494 -10.05 -4.32 2.99
C SER A 494 -10.55 -5.18 1.83
N GLU A 495 -10.22 -6.45 1.82
CA GLU A 495 -10.67 -7.39 0.79
C GLU A 495 -11.94 -8.12 1.23
N LYS A 496 -12.03 -8.45 2.51
CA LYS A 496 -13.16 -9.15 3.11
C LYS A 496 -13.63 -8.49 4.39
N GLU A 497 -14.91 -8.64 4.70
CA GLU A 497 -15.48 -8.17 5.95
C GLU A 497 -14.89 -8.92 7.15
N GLY A 498 -14.54 -8.20 8.21
CA GLY A 498 -13.96 -8.76 9.44
C GLY A 498 -12.45 -9.00 9.41
N GLU A 499 -11.79 -8.91 8.26
CA GLU A 499 -10.33 -8.95 8.18
C GLU A 499 -9.70 -7.65 8.71
N ILE A 500 -8.42 -7.74 9.08
CA ILE A 500 -7.64 -6.57 9.48
C ILE A 500 -7.43 -5.71 8.22
N PRO A 501 -7.81 -4.43 8.24
CA PRO A 501 -7.60 -3.57 7.09
C PRO A 501 -6.10 -3.43 6.78
N ALA A 502 -5.77 -3.27 5.51
CA ALA A 502 -4.45 -2.89 5.05
C ALA A 502 -4.37 -1.38 4.79
N THR A 503 -3.20 -0.79 4.95
CA THR A 503 -2.96 0.59 4.51
C THR A 503 -2.96 0.64 2.98
N GLN A 504 -3.43 1.73 2.36
CA GLN A 504 -3.29 1.88 0.90
C GLN A 504 -1.87 2.32 0.49
N PHE A 505 -1.06 2.80 1.43
CA PHE A 505 0.35 3.10 1.17
C PHE A 505 1.22 1.89 1.53
N ASN A 506 2.16 1.58 0.64
CA ASN A 506 3.11 0.49 0.85
C ASN A 506 4.21 0.88 1.85
N LEU A 507 5.09 -0.08 2.18
CA LEU A 507 6.16 0.08 3.16
C LEU A 507 7.02 1.34 2.93
N LYS A 508 7.32 1.68 1.67
CA LYS A 508 8.14 2.85 1.31
C LYS A 508 7.51 4.18 1.71
N TYR A 509 6.18 4.26 1.70
CA TYR A 509 5.44 5.50 1.92
C TYR A 509 4.74 5.59 3.28
N ILE A 510 4.67 4.50 4.04
CA ILE A 510 4.07 4.49 5.37
C ILE A 510 4.80 5.43 6.33
N GLU A 511 6.13 5.36 6.39
CA GLU A 511 6.93 6.23 7.25
C GLU A 511 6.83 7.70 6.80
N LYS A 512 6.82 7.94 5.48
CA LYS A 512 6.60 9.28 4.94
C LYS A 512 5.19 9.83 5.23
N ALA A 513 4.21 8.96 5.43
CA ALA A 513 2.87 9.35 5.88
C ALA A 513 2.80 9.65 7.39
N GLY A 514 3.91 9.48 8.12
CA GLY A 514 4.02 9.75 9.55
C GLY A 514 3.66 8.57 10.45
N LEU A 515 3.63 7.34 9.93
CA LEU A 515 3.31 6.13 10.68
C LEU A 515 4.54 5.26 10.91
N VAL A 516 4.53 4.54 12.03
CA VAL A 516 5.61 3.63 12.42
C VAL A 516 5.20 2.20 12.13
N LYS A 517 6.11 1.45 11.49
CA LYS A 517 5.93 0.02 11.25
C LYS A 517 6.43 -0.82 12.43
N PHE A 518 5.81 -1.97 12.61
CA PHE A 518 6.25 -3.04 13.50
C PHE A 518 6.28 -4.34 12.71
N ASP A 519 7.43 -5.03 12.71
CA ASP A 519 7.61 -6.24 11.93
C ASP A 519 7.36 -7.49 12.79
N ILE A 520 6.22 -8.15 12.52
CA ILE A 520 5.79 -9.39 13.17
C ILE A 520 5.95 -10.52 12.16
N LEU A 521 7.12 -11.15 12.15
CA LEU A 521 7.50 -12.17 11.17
C LEU A 521 7.00 -13.56 11.58
N GLY A 522 6.43 -14.32 10.63
CA GLY A 522 6.09 -15.72 10.82
C GLY A 522 7.23 -16.63 10.36
N LEU A 523 7.88 -17.33 11.29
CA LEU A 523 8.99 -18.23 10.98
C LEU A 523 8.58 -19.70 11.19
N LYS A 524 8.48 -20.46 10.09
CA LYS A 524 8.15 -21.90 10.12
C LYS A 524 9.13 -22.73 10.95
N THR A 525 10.40 -22.35 10.96
CA THR A 525 11.42 -23.02 11.76
C THR A 525 11.11 -22.98 13.26
N LEU A 526 10.56 -21.88 13.77
CA LEU A 526 10.13 -21.80 15.18
C LEU A 526 8.98 -22.76 15.48
N THR A 527 8.04 -22.93 14.55
CA THR A 527 6.98 -23.93 14.68
C THR A 527 7.56 -25.35 14.78
N ILE A 528 8.51 -25.68 13.92
CA ILE A 528 9.19 -27.00 13.89
C ILE A 528 9.96 -27.22 15.20
N ILE A 529 10.73 -26.23 15.66
CA ILE A 529 11.50 -26.29 16.91
C ILE A 529 10.55 -26.51 18.10
N SER A 530 9.47 -25.77 18.19
CA SER A 530 8.46 -25.92 19.25
C SER A 530 7.84 -27.32 19.25
N PHE A 531 7.56 -27.85 18.07
CA PHE A 531 7.03 -29.21 17.95
C PHE A 531 8.04 -30.26 18.40
N ALA A 532 9.32 -30.12 18.00
CA ALA A 532 10.41 -31.00 18.44
C ALA A 532 10.59 -30.95 19.97
N GLU A 533 10.58 -29.75 20.56
CA GLU A 533 10.67 -29.60 22.01
C GLU A 533 9.52 -30.32 22.74
N LYS A 534 8.28 -30.18 22.25
CA LYS A 534 7.12 -30.92 22.79
C LYS A 534 7.27 -32.43 22.70
N LEU A 535 7.85 -32.96 21.64
CA LEU A 535 8.12 -34.39 21.49
C LEU A 535 9.20 -34.87 22.48
N ILE A 536 10.29 -34.11 22.64
CA ILE A 536 11.38 -34.43 23.59
C ILE A 536 10.85 -34.41 25.00
N LYS A 537 10.02 -33.42 25.37
CA LYS A 537 9.43 -33.32 26.72
C LYS A 537 8.52 -34.48 27.09
N LYS A 538 7.99 -35.26 26.14
CA LYS A 538 7.27 -36.51 26.44
C LYS A 538 8.16 -37.53 27.16
N ASN A 539 9.44 -37.60 26.78
CA ASN A 539 10.41 -38.54 27.32
C ASN A 539 11.33 -37.88 28.36
N ASN A 540 11.58 -36.58 28.27
CA ASN A 540 12.42 -35.81 29.19
C ASN A 540 11.71 -34.51 29.59
N LYS A 541 10.93 -34.57 30.65
CA LYS A 541 10.10 -33.45 31.15
C LYS A 541 10.91 -32.19 31.48
N ASN A 542 12.20 -32.34 31.82
CA ASN A 542 13.07 -31.23 32.23
C ASN A 542 13.83 -30.60 31.05
N PHE A 543 13.61 -31.07 29.81
CA PHE A 543 14.25 -30.50 28.65
C PHE A 543 13.80 -29.07 28.43
N ASN A 544 14.77 -28.17 28.24
CA ASN A 544 14.53 -26.76 27.93
C ASN A 544 15.51 -26.32 26.85
N ILE A 545 14.99 -25.92 25.70
CA ILE A 545 15.77 -25.51 24.54
C ILE A 545 16.66 -24.29 24.83
N SER A 546 16.21 -23.35 25.70
CA SER A 546 17.01 -22.17 26.07
C SER A 546 18.28 -22.48 26.85
N LYS A 547 18.42 -23.71 27.37
CA LYS A 547 19.60 -24.18 28.10
C LYS A 547 20.59 -24.98 27.24
N ILE A 548 20.32 -25.12 25.94
CA ILE A 548 21.25 -25.79 25.02
C ILE A 548 22.51 -24.94 24.88
N ASN A 549 23.67 -25.58 25.03
CA ASN A 549 24.95 -24.93 24.76
C ASN A 549 25.11 -24.72 23.24
N LEU A 550 25.09 -23.47 22.80
CA LEU A 550 25.26 -23.10 21.40
C LEU A 550 26.71 -23.30 20.88
N GLU A 551 27.67 -23.49 21.81
CA GLU A 551 29.10 -23.71 21.51
C GLU A 551 29.46 -25.19 21.50
N ASP A 552 28.49 -26.13 21.51
CA ASP A 552 28.73 -27.57 21.44
C ASP A 552 29.29 -27.96 20.06
N LYS A 553 30.56 -28.30 20.01
CA LYS A 553 31.30 -28.70 18.78
C LYS A 553 30.64 -29.84 18.00
N ARG A 554 29.91 -30.73 18.67
CA ARG A 554 29.18 -31.84 18.03
C ARG A 554 28.06 -31.39 17.12
N SER A 555 27.53 -30.19 17.32
CA SER A 555 26.49 -29.61 16.45
C SER A 555 27.10 -29.07 15.14
N GLU A 556 28.35 -28.62 15.18
CA GLU A 556 29.09 -28.13 14.00
C GLU A 556 29.61 -29.25 13.10
N GLU A 557 30.01 -30.38 13.71
CA GLU A 557 30.54 -31.56 12.95
C GLU A 557 29.46 -32.28 12.11
N ARG A 558 28.17 -32.03 12.37
CA ARG A 558 27.03 -32.62 11.64
C ARG A 558 26.40 -31.72 10.58
N ARG A 559 26.92 -30.51 10.39
CA ARG A 559 26.60 -29.63 9.28
C ARG A 559 27.41 -29.95 8.05
#